data_fa77b7ce742358881192150eeed09609
#
_entry.id   fa77b7ce742358881192150eeed09609
#
_cell.length_a   1.000
_cell.length_b   1.000
_cell.length_c   1.000
_cell.angle_alpha   90.00
_cell.angle_beta   90.00
_cell.angle_gamma   90.00
#
_symmetry.space_group_name_H-M   'P 1'
#
loop_
_entity.id
_entity.type
_entity.pdbx_description
1 polymer ?
#
loop_
_entity_poly.entity_id
_entity_poly.type
_entity_poly.pdbx_seq_one_letter_code
_entity_poly.pdbx_strand_id
1 'polypeptide(L)'
;MLFLSFCGLISNPNSTPFSFMGVCVLVTSGENFDVDEYLRESPFKPQQIYRKGEIPPKDNPERQPLTESGFILLVSQDEYPQLIEQVVHALRYWEEELQWLTDAGADKMLLDFGITEQTMLQRPQYLPAELISAMSRFEMGLVFSVIRGESD
;
A
#
# COMPACT_ATOMS: atom_id res chain seq x y z
N MET A 1 -3.64 10.66 8.24
CA MET A 1 -3.01 10.02 7.07
C MET A 1 -1.59 9.62 7.45
N LEU A 2 -1.31 8.33 7.46
CA LEU A 2 0.04 7.84 7.71
C LEU A 2 0.87 8.01 6.43
N PHE A 3 1.87 8.88 6.49
CA PHE A 3 2.85 8.96 5.42
C PHE A 3 3.78 7.76 5.52
N LEU A 4 3.63 6.83 4.59
CA LEU A 4 4.54 5.73 4.45
C LEU A 4 5.87 6.23 3.90
N SER A 5 6.92 5.99 4.64
CA SER A 5 8.26 6.11 4.08
C SER A 5 8.55 4.86 3.26
N PHE A 6 8.44 4.95 1.95
CA PHE A 6 8.84 3.89 1.04
C PHE A 6 10.36 3.63 1.05
N CYS A 7 11.13 4.49 1.70
CA CYS A 7 12.60 4.39 1.73
C CYS A 7 13.12 3.05 2.25
N GLY A 8 12.39 2.38 3.14
CA GLY A 8 12.79 1.07 3.65
C GLY A 8 12.45 -0.11 2.76
N LEU A 9 11.50 0.05 1.83
CA LEU A 9 11.01 -1.04 0.98
C LEU A 9 11.78 -1.18 -0.33
N ILE A 10 12.47 -0.14 -0.77
CA ILE A 10 13.18 -0.11 -2.05
C ILE A 10 14.69 -0.29 -1.91
N SER A 11 15.22 -0.28 -0.69
CA SER A 11 16.66 -0.40 -0.46
C SER A 11 17.15 -1.84 -0.50
N ASN A 12 17.38 -2.34 -1.70
CA ASN A 12 18.24 -3.50 -1.87
C ASN A 12 19.59 -3.02 -2.44
N PRO A 13 20.68 -2.99 -1.64
CA PRO A 13 21.94 -2.41 -2.08
C PRO A 13 22.65 -3.17 -3.22
N ASN A 14 22.15 -4.35 -3.58
CA ASN A 14 22.72 -5.18 -4.66
C ASN A 14 21.98 -5.06 -5.97
N SER A 15 21.03 -4.17 -6.05
CA SER A 15 20.21 -4.08 -7.24
C SER A 15 20.69 -2.95 -8.15
N THR A 16 20.63 -3.16 -9.48
CA THR A 16 21.03 -2.21 -10.54
C THR A 16 20.30 -0.87 -10.46
N PRO A 17 20.84 0.25 -10.98
CA PRO A 17 20.21 1.58 -10.87
C PRO A 17 18.80 1.56 -11.46
N PHE A 18 17.82 1.79 -10.62
CA PHE A 18 16.40 1.53 -10.83
C PHE A 18 15.65 2.74 -11.29
N SER A 19 15.83 3.13 -12.52
CA SER A 19 15.05 4.21 -13.09
C SER A 19 13.56 3.90 -13.24
N PHE A 20 13.14 2.60 -13.11
CA PHE A 20 11.78 2.18 -13.44
C PHE A 20 11.09 1.29 -12.40
N MET A 21 11.75 1.05 -11.27
CA MET A 21 11.14 0.27 -10.17
C MET A 21 10.01 1.04 -9.50
N GLY A 22 8.95 0.32 -9.22
CA GLY A 22 7.84 0.80 -8.43
C GLY A 22 7.43 -0.18 -7.37
N VAL A 23 6.64 0.27 -6.44
CA VAL A 23 6.09 -0.55 -5.36
C VAL A 23 4.62 -0.22 -5.22
N CYS A 24 3.81 -1.24 -4.93
CA CYS A 24 2.41 -1.04 -4.57
C CYS A 24 2.15 -1.64 -3.21
N VAL A 25 1.55 -0.87 -2.31
CA VAL A 25 1.09 -1.34 -1.02
C VAL A 25 -0.41 -1.16 -0.90
N LEU A 26 -1.05 -2.08 -0.19
CA LEU A 26 -2.42 -1.96 0.25
C LEU A 26 -2.40 -1.37 1.65
N VAL A 27 -3.06 -0.24 1.84
CA VAL A 27 -3.28 0.38 3.14
C VAL A 27 -4.73 0.17 3.51
N THR A 28 -4.98 -0.44 4.65
CA THR A 28 -6.33 -0.72 5.10
C THR A 28 -6.51 -0.28 6.55
N SER A 29 -7.69 0.21 6.87
CA SER A 29 -8.02 0.66 8.22
C SER A 29 -9.51 0.66 8.47
N GLY A 30 -9.86 0.71 9.74
CA GLY A 30 -11.22 0.86 10.20
C GLY A 30 -11.27 1.26 11.66
N GLU A 31 -12.25 2.05 12.03
CA GLU A 31 -12.45 2.48 13.41
C GLU A 31 -12.82 1.31 14.32
N ASN A 32 -13.57 0.36 13.79
CA ASN A 32 -14.03 -0.84 14.50
C ASN A 32 -13.35 -2.12 14.00
N PHE A 33 -12.17 -2.01 13.43
CA PHE A 33 -11.40 -3.12 12.88
C PHE A 33 -10.46 -3.71 13.94
N ASP A 34 -10.69 -4.95 14.34
CA ASP A 34 -9.76 -5.69 15.20
C ASP A 34 -8.69 -6.35 14.32
N VAL A 35 -7.60 -5.60 14.13
CA VAL A 35 -6.51 -6.02 13.26
C VAL A 35 -5.81 -7.29 13.76
N ASP A 36 -5.67 -7.46 15.06
CA ASP A 36 -4.97 -8.61 15.64
C ASP A 36 -5.80 -9.88 15.47
N GLU A 37 -7.10 -9.81 15.70
CA GLU A 37 -8.00 -10.95 15.49
C GLU A 37 -8.02 -11.36 14.02
N TYR A 38 -8.16 -10.38 13.13
CA TYR A 38 -8.16 -10.64 11.70
C TYR A 38 -6.87 -11.32 11.23
N LEU A 39 -5.71 -10.76 11.61
CA LEU A 39 -4.41 -11.27 11.15
C LEU A 39 -4.06 -12.64 11.75
N ARG A 40 -4.68 -13.02 12.84
CA ARG A 40 -4.45 -14.34 13.43
C ARG A 40 -4.85 -15.47 12.48
N GLU A 41 -5.88 -15.27 11.68
CA GLU A 41 -6.42 -16.29 10.76
C GLU A 41 -6.15 -15.99 9.29
N SER A 42 -5.71 -14.77 8.96
CA SER A 42 -5.44 -14.36 7.60
C SER A 42 -4.09 -14.86 7.09
N PRO A 43 -3.98 -15.19 5.79
CA PRO A 43 -2.69 -15.48 5.17
C PRO A 43 -1.83 -14.24 4.95
N PHE A 44 -2.36 -13.05 5.14
CA PHE A 44 -1.62 -11.81 4.93
C PHE A 44 -0.49 -11.63 5.94
N LYS A 45 0.66 -11.17 5.48
CA LYS A 45 1.85 -10.86 6.28
C LYS A 45 2.22 -9.39 6.07
N PRO A 46 1.52 -8.47 6.76
CA PRO A 46 1.76 -7.05 6.56
C PRO A 46 3.15 -6.61 7.02
N GLN A 47 3.67 -5.58 6.37
CA GLN A 47 4.95 -4.96 6.71
C GLN A 47 4.83 -4.06 7.93
N GLN A 48 3.65 -3.51 8.16
CA GLN A 48 3.38 -2.64 9.30
C GLN A 48 1.95 -2.85 9.78
N ILE A 49 1.80 -2.91 11.10
CA ILE A 49 0.50 -3.00 11.77
C ILE A 49 0.40 -1.79 12.68
N TYR A 50 -0.75 -1.15 12.72
CA TYR A 50 -1.02 -0.05 13.63
C TYR A 50 -2.37 -0.26 14.31
N ARG A 51 -2.47 0.22 15.55
CA ARG A 51 -3.63 -0.04 16.40
C ARG A 51 -4.22 1.26 16.92
N LYS A 52 -5.53 1.32 16.96
CA LYS A 52 -6.28 2.43 17.54
C LYS A 52 -5.77 2.73 18.95
N GLY A 53 -5.51 4.00 19.21
CA GLY A 53 -4.98 4.46 20.49
C GLY A 53 -3.46 4.53 20.58
N GLU A 54 -2.72 3.92 19.65
CA GLU A 54 -1.27 4.06 19.59
C GLU A 54 -0.89 5.51 19.30
N ILE A 55 0.19 5.96 19.93
CA ILE A 55 0.71 7.30 19.71
C ILE A 55 1.85 7.25 18.69
N PRO A 56 1.74 8.01 17.58
CA PRO A 56 2.79 8.06 16.58
C PRO A 56 4.14 8.53 17.16
N PRO A 57 5.28 8.22 16.48
CA PRO A 57 6.60 8.65 16.91
C PRO A 57 6.71 10.16 17.14
N LYS A 58 7.66 10.57 17.97
CA LYS A 58 7.84 11.97 18.40
C LYS A 58 8.12 12.96 17.29
N ASP A 59 8.67 12.48 16.17
CA ASP A 59 8.98 13.26 14.99
C ASP A 59 7.78 13.52 14.06
N ASN A 60 6.65 12.88 14.35
CA ASN A 60 5.42 13.12 13.60
C ASN A 60 4.75 14.40 14.12
N PRO A 61 4.55 15.44 13.25
CA PRO A 61 3.92 16.69 13.66
C PRO A 61 2.45 16.54 14.09
N GLU A 62 1.76 15.48 13.67
CA GLU A 62 0.37 15.19 14.03
C GLU A 62 0.26 14.18 15.17
N ARG A 63 1.09 14.35 16.20
CA ARG A 63 1.21 13.40 17.30
C ARG A 63 -0.05 13.30 18.17
N GLN A 64 -1.08 12.68 17.63
CA GLN A 64 -2.31 12.32 18.34
C GLN A 64 -2.50 10.81 18.30
N PRO A 65 -3.22 10.23 19.28
CA PRO A 65 -3.53 8.80 19.22
C PRO A 65 -4.26 8.43 17.93
N LEU A 66 -3.91 7.30 17.38
CA LEU A 66 -4.57 6.78 16.17
C LEU A 66 -6.04 6.51 16.45
N THR A 67 -6.90 6.91 15.54
CA THR A 67 -8.35 6.73 15.64
C THR A 67 -8.84 5.44 15.01
N GLU A 68 -7.96 4.75 14.28
CA GLU A 68 -8.28 3.53 13.56
C GLU A 68 -7.17 2.50 13.71
N SER A 69 -7.53 1.24 13.59
CA SER A 69 -6.57 0.14 13.45
C SER A 69 -6.48 -0.31 12.01
N GLY A 70 -5.34 -0.84 11.61
CA GLY A 70 -5.14 -1.31 10.26
C GLY A 70 -3.75 -1.84 10.01
N PHE A 71 -3.43 -2.03 8.74
CA PHE A 71 -2.10 -2.49 8.35
C PHE A 71 -1.75 -2.03 6.95
N ILE A 72 -0.48 -2.21 6.65
CA ILE A 72 0.11 -1.92 5.35
C ILE A 72 0.72 -3.20 4.82
N LEU A 73 0.24 -3.62 3.64
CA LEU A 73 0.63 -4.88 3.02
C LEU A 73 1.30 -4.60 1.67
N LEU A 74 2.50 -5.13 1.48
CA LEU A 74 3.14 -5.09 0.18
C LEU A 74 2.34 -5.96 -0.80
N VAL A 75 1.84 -5.36 -1.88
CA VAL A 75 1.15 -6.07 -2.95
C VAL A 75 2.16 -6.59 -3.97
N SER A 76 3.02 -5.72 -4.46
CA SER A 76 4.07 -6.08 -5.40
C SER A 76 5.15 -5.01 -5.49
N GLN A 77 6.30 -5.43 -5.99
CA GLN A 77 7.44 -4.56 -6.28
C GLN A 77 8.10 -5.07 -7.56
N ASP A 78 8.09 -4.25 -8.61
CA ASP A 78 8.65 -4.61 -9.91
C ASP A 78 8.80 -3.36 -10.78
N GLU A 79 9.32 -3.53 -11.97
CA GLU A 79 9.29 -2.51 -13.00
C GLU A 79 7.83 -2.11 -13.30
N TYR A 80 7.61 -0.86 -13.64
CA TYR A 80 6.27 -0.27 -13.58
C TYR A 80 5.21 -0.98 -14.46
N PRO A 81 5.46 -1.36 -15.72
CA PRO A 81 4.43 -2.06 -16.49
C PRO A 81 4.04 -3.40 -15.89
N GLN A 82 5.02 -4.17 -15.41
CA GLN A 82 4.81 -5.47 -14.76
C GLN A 82 4.14 -5.31 -13.40
N LEU A 83 4.45 -4.24 -12.68
CA LEU A 83 3.85 -3.93 -11.40
C LEU A 83 2.32 -3.84 -11.50
N ILE A 84 1.81 -3.12 -12.50
CA ILE A 84 0.37 -2.97 -12.71
C ILE A 84 -0.30 -4.33 -12.97
N GLU A 85 0.29 -5.16 -13.83
CA GLU A 85 -0.23 -6.50 -14.10
C GLU A 85 -0.27 -7.37 -12.87
N GLN A 86 0.78 -7.31 -12.05
CA GLN A 86 0.88 -8.07 -10.80
C GLN A 86 -0.15 -7.62 -9.78
N VAL A 87 -0.41 -6.31 -9.70
CA VAL A 87 -1.43 -5.78 -8.79
C VAL A 87 -2.83 -6.23 -9.21
N VAL A 88 -3.16 -6.17 -10.49
CA VAL A 88 -4.44 -6.68 -11.01
C VAL A 88 -4.61 -8.16 -10.64
N HIS A 89 -3.58 -8.95 -10.87
CA HIS A 89 -3.59 -10.38 -10.55
C HIS A 89 -3.78 -10.63 -9.05
N ALA A 90 -3.07 -9.87 -8.21
CA ALA A 90 -3.18 -9.99 -6.76
C ALA A 90 -4.58 -9.65 -6.25
N LEU A 91 -5.18 -8.57 -6.74
CA LEU A 91 -6.54 -8.16 -6.34
C LEU A 91 -7.58 -9.22 -6.71
N ARG A 92 -7.43 -9.86 -7.85
CA ARG A 92 -8.31 -10.94 -8.27
C ARG A 92 -8.11 -12.19 -7.42
N TYR A 93 -6.86 -12.52 -7.16
CA TYR A 93 -6.51 -13.68 -6.32
C TYR A 93 -7.00 -13.53 -4.89
N TRP A 94 -6.96 -12.30 -4.35
CA TRP A 94 -7.37 -11.99 -2.97
C TRP A 94 -8.84 -11.59 -2.82
N GLU A 95 -9.65 -11.79 -3.83
CA GLU A 95 -11.03 -11.31 -3.84
C GLU A 95 -11.83 -11.72 -2.61
N GLU A 96 -11.78 -13.01 -2.25
CA GLU A 96 -12.48 -13.53 -1.06
C GLU A 96 -11.86 -12.98 0.21
N GLU A 97 -10.55 -12.89 0.25
CA GLU A 97 -9.82 -12.36 1.41
C GLU A 97 -10.12 -10.86 1.64
N LEU A 98 -10.19 -10.09 0.56
CA LEU A 98 -10.55 -8.68 0.65
C LEU A 98 -12.00 -8.47 1.08
N GLN A 99 -12.90 -9.35 0.66
CA GLN A 99 -14.27 -9.32 1.14
C GLN A 99 -14.34 -9.63 2.63
N TRP A 100 -13.61 -10.62 3.08
CA TRP A 100 -13.54 -10.94 4.50
C TRP A 100 -12.92 -9.79 5.31
N LEU A 101 -11.88 -9.15 4.78
CA LEU A 101 -11.25 -7.99 5.40
C LEU A 101 -12.26 -6.84 5.58
N THR A 102 -13.08 -6.57 4.55
CA THR A 102 -14.15 -5.58 4.63
C THR A 102 -15.17 -5.95 5.69
N ASP A 103 -15.61 -7.20 5.71
CA ASP A 103 -16.60 -7.70 6.67
C ASP A 103 -16.07 -7.67 8.11
N ALA A 104 -14.76 -7.76 8.28
CA ALA A 104 -14.09 -7.68 9.59
C ALA A 104 -13.98 -6.24 10.13
N GLY A 105 -14.39 -5.25 9.37
CA GLY A 105 -14.41 -3.85 9.80
C GLY A 105 -13.37 -2.94 9.16
N ALA A 106 -12.55 -3.45 8.26
CA ALA A 106 -11.63 -2.62 7.47
C ALA A 106 -12.39 -1.92 6.35
N ASP A 107 -13.08 -0.85 6.69
CA ASP A 107 -13.97 -0.12 5.79
C ASP A 107 -13.26 0.88 4.88
N LYS A 108 -11.96 1.08 5.08
CA LYS A 108 -11.13 1.94 4.25
C LYS A 108 -9.99 1.13 3.65
N MET A 109 -9.88 1.19 2.34
CA MET A 109 -8.79 0.55 1.60
C MET A 109 -8.26 1.53 0.56
N LEU A 110 -6.95 1.56 0.39
CA LEU A 110 -6.35 2.27 -0.71
C LEU A 110 -5.11 1.53 -1.22
N LEU A 111 -4.84 1.70 -2.50
CA LEU A 111 -3.59 1.28 -3.11
C LEU A 111 -2.68 2.50 -3.23
N ASP A 112 -1.48 2.39 -2.71
CA ASP A 112 -0.47 3.42 -2.82
C ASP A 112 0.66 2.91 -3.72
N PHE A 113 0.81 3.56 -4.87
CA PHE A 113 1.88 3.27 -5.83
C PHE A 113 3.03 4.22 -5.57
N GLY A 114 4.13 3.67 -5.06
CA GLY A 114 5.39 4.40 -4.96
C GLY A 114 6.12 4.37 -6.29
N ILE A 115 6.35 5.53 -6.87
CA ILE A 115 7.00 5.69 -8.18
C ILE A 115 8.18 6.63 -8.04
N THR A 116 9.30 6.31 -8.68
CA THR A 116 10.43 7.22 -8.71
C THR A 116 10.10 8.48 -9.51
N GLU A 117 10.67 9.60 -9.12
CA GLU A 117 10.50 10.88 -9.83
C GLU A 117 10.87 10.74 -11.31
N GLN A 118 11.92 10.01 -11.60
CA GLN A 118 12.37 9.76 -12.97
C GLN A 118 11.31 9.00 -13.80
N THR A 119 10.67 8.01 -13.24
CA THR A 119 9.58 7.29 -13.93
C THR A 119 8.38 8.21 -14.19
N MET A 120 8.01 9.04 -13.22
CA MET A 120 6.90 9.98 -13.35
C MET A 120 7.13 11.00 -14.48
N LEU A 121 8.35 11.49 -14.65
CA LEU A 121 8.68 12.51 -15.62
C LEU A 121 8.88 11.96 -17.04
N GLN A 122 9.22 10.70 -17.19
CA GLN A 122 9.62 10.13 -18.48
C GLN A 122 8.52 9.35 -19.20
N ARG A 123 7.48 8.91 -18.50
CA ARG A 123 6.45 8.06 -19.10
C ARG A 123 5.05 8.38 -18.60
N PRO A 124 4.06 8.37 -19.49
CA PRO A 124 2.67 8.38 -19.08
C PRO A 124 2.37 7.17 -18.20
N GLN A 125 1.56 7.37 -17.16
CA GLN A 125 1.14 6.31 -16.27
C GLN A 125 -0.22 5.81 -16.70
N TYR A 126 -0.26 4.63 -17.28
CA TYR A 126 -1.47 4.01 -17.78
C TYR A 126 -2.08 3.08 -16.73
N LEU A 127 -3.30 3.35 -16.34
CA LEU A 127 -4.08 2.51 -15.44
C LEU A 127 -5.15 1.78 -16.26
N PRO A 128 -5.01 0.47 -16.47
CA PRO A 128 -5.97 -0.27 -17.28
C PRO A 128 -7.33 -0.36 -16.60
N ALA A 129 -8.38 -0.47 -17.40
CA ALA A 129 -9.75 -0.61 -16.91
C ALA A 129 -9.91 -1.80 -15.94
N GLU A 130 -9.15 -2.86 -16.15
CA GLU A 130 -9.15 -4.03 -15.26
C GLU A 130 -8.71 -3.69 -13.84
N LEU A 131 -7.69 -2.84 -13.70
CA LEU A 131 -7.25 -2.37 -12.39
C LEU A 131 -8.32 -1.53 -11.72
N ILE A 132 -8.88 -0.56 -12.46
CA ILE A 132 -9.91 0.33 -11.95
C ILE A 132 -11.15 -0.47 -11.53
N SER A 133 -11.56 -1.45 -12.32
CA SER A 133 -12.67 -2.32 -12.01
C SER A 133 -12.44 -3.14 -10.73
N ALA A 134 -11.25 -3.74 -10.59
CA ALA A 134 -10.91 -4.51 -9.41
C ALA A 134 -10.88 -3.65 -8.15
N MET A 135 -10.36 -2.43 -8.24
CA MET A 135 -10.35 -1.47 -7.13
C MET A 135 -11.76 -1.00 -6.76
N SER A 136 -12.57 -0.70 -7.76
CA SER A 136 -13.93 -0.20 -7.59
C SER A 136 -14.82 -1.18 -6.81
N ARG A 137 -14.60 -2.47 -7.00
CA ARG A 137 -15.35 -3.51 -6.29
C ARG A 137 -15.23 -3.39 -4.76
N PHE A 138 -14.10 -2.94 -4.26
CA PHE A 138 -13.86 -2.76 -2.83
C PHE A 138 -13.79 -1.29 -2.43
N GLU A 139 -14.23 -0.39 -3.30
CA GLU A 139 -14.19 1.06 -3.07
C GLU A 139 -12.80 1.57 -2.69
N MET A 140 -11.77 1.00 -3.31
CA MET A 140 -10.38 1.37 -3.02
C MET A 140 -10.05 2.75 -3.56
N GLY A 141 -9.42 3.56 -2.71
CA GLY A 141 -8.78 4.80 -3.13
C GLY A 141 -7.44 4.52 -3.83
N LEU A 142 -6.95 5.51 -4.56
CA LEU A 142 -5.69 5.44 -5.27
C LEU A 142 -4.79 6.60 -4.85
N VAL A 143 -3.55 6.27 -4.48
CA VAL A 143 -2.51 7.25 -4.15
C VAL A 143 -1.28 6.96 -4.99
N PHE A 144 -0.66 8.00 -5.51
CA PHE A 144 0.68 7.94 -6.09
C PHE A 144 1.64 8.71 -5.20
N SER A 145 2.62 7.99 -4.66
CA SER A 145 3.68 8.58 -3.85
C SER A 145 4.95 8.67 -4.69
N VAL A 146 5.45 9.88 -4.88
CA VAL A 146 6.69 10.09 -5.64
C VAL A 146 7.87 9.90 -4.70
N ILE A 147 8.72 8.93 -5.04
CA ILE A 147 9.94 8.64 -4.30
C ILE A 147 11.07 9.46 -4.93
N ARG A 148 11.62 10.38 -4.17
CA ARG A 148 12.80 11.11 -4.58
C ARG A 148 14.02 10.26 -4.29
N GLY A 149 14.85 10.05 -5.29
CA GLY A 149 16.16 9.46 -5.10
C GLY A 149 16.99 10.38 -4.19
N GLU A 150 17.82 9.79 -3.32
CA GLU A 150 18.80 10.57 -2.59
C GLU A 150 19.68 11.28 -3.61
N SER A 151 19.64 12.61 -3.58
CA SER A 151 20.60 13.43 -4.34
C SER A 151 21.92 13.39 -3.59
N ASP A 152 22.90 12.78 -4.19
CA ASP A 152 24.30 12.90 -3.74
C ASP A 152 24.77 14.36 -3.81
#